data_1f0f445b82f9200034c1b3e83ede365f
#
_entry.id   1f0f445b82f9200034c1b3e83ede365f
#
_cell.length_a   1.000
_cell.length_b   1.000
_cell.length_c   1.000
_cell.angle_alpha   90.00
_cell.angle_beta   90.00
_cell.angle_gamma   90.00
#
_symmetry.space_group_name_H-M   'P 1'
#
loop_
_entity.id
_entity.type
_entity.pdbx_description
1 polymer ?
#
loop_
_entity_poly.entity_id
_entity_poly.type
_entity_poly.pdbx_seq_one_letter_code
_entity_poly.pdbx_strand_id
1 'polypeptide(L)'
;MTTLEKTVSTETLLGALEWRYATKVFDASRTIPDEIWADLEKSLVLTPSSFGLQPWKFLVLTDRAQREELVPLSWHQRQVADSSHLVLFLARRALQ
;
A
#
# COMPACT_ATOMS: atom_id res chain seq x y z
N MET A 1 -11.02 -5.62 -30.83
CA MET A 1 -10.21 -5.56 -29.95
C MET A 1 -9.56 -4.31 -29.77
N THR A 2 -9.92 -3.52 -29.12
CA THR A 2 -9.53 -2.19 -29.12
C THR A 2 -9.05 -1.71 -27.80
N THR A 3 -8.91 -2.65 -26.87
CA THR A 3 -8.52 -2.28 -25.54
C THR A 3 -7.02 -2.14 -25.36
N LEU A 4 -6.24 -2.43 -26.39
CA LEU A 4 -4.79 -2.34 -26.31
C LEU A 4 -4.30 -0.91 -26.06
N GLU A 5 -5.08 0.08 -26.47
CA GLU A 5 -4.73 1.48 -26.26
C GLU A 5 -4.71 1.86 -24.79
N LYS A 6 -5.45 1.13 -23.95
CA LYS A 6 -5.55 1.42 -22.52
C LYS A 6 -4.62 0.58 -21.67
N THR A 7 -3.87 -0.31 -22.28
CA THR A 7 -2.95 -1.13 -21.52
C THR A 7 -1.61 -0.41 -21.32
N VAL A 8 -0.96 -0.76 -20.25
CA VAL A 8 0.37 -0.23 -19.96
C VAL A 8 1.36 -0.86 -20.92
N SER A 9 2.29 -0.08 -21.46
CA SER A 9 3.32 -0.61 -22.34
C SER A 9 4.22 -1.59 -21.59
N THR A 10 4.82 -2.52 -22.32
CA THR A 10 5.77 -3.47 -21.74
C THR A 10 6.96 -2.76 -21.10
N GLU A 11 7.44 -1.71 -21.76
CA GLU A 11 8.55 -0.93 -21.22
C GLU A 11 8.22 -0.28 -19.90
N THR A 12 7.04 0.30 -19.78
CA THR A 12 6.59 0.92 -18.53
C THR A 12 6.45 -0.12 -17.43
N LEU A 13 5.85 -1.26 -17.77
CA LEU A 13 5.65 -2.34 -16.80
C LEU A 13 6.99 -2.86 -16.27
N LEU A 14 7.91 -3.22 -17.16
CA LEU A 14 9.20 -3.75 -16.75
C LEU A 14 10.04 -2.71 -16.04
N GLY A 15 10.00 -1.47 -16.50
CA GLY A 15 10.72 -0.39 -15.84
C GLY A 15 10.24 -0.18 -14.40
N ALA A 16 8.93 -0.25 -14.18
CA ALA A 16 8.38 -0.10 -12.84
C ALA A 16 8.80 -1.26 -11.94
N LEU A 17 8.77 -2.48 -12.45
CA LEU A 17 9.17 -3.66 -11.68
C LEU A 17 10.65 -3.65 -11.33
N GLU A 18 11.49 -3.18 -12.24
CA GLU A 18 12.93 -3.07 -11.99
C GLU A 18 13.26 -1.94 -11.02
N TRP A 19 12.49 -0.85 -11.09
CA TRP A 19 12.71 0.31 -10.23
C TRP A 19 12.33 0.05 -8.77
N ARG A 20 11.27 -0.71 -8.53
CA ARG A 20 10.75 -0.92 -7.19
C ARG A 20 11.72 -1.73 -6.32
N TYR A 21 11.73 -1.44 -5.04
CA TYR A 21 12.44 -2.25 -4.05
C TYR A 21 11.78 -2.04 -2.70
N ALA A 22 12.11 -2.89 -1.73
CA ALA A 22 11.58 -2.75 -0.37
C ALA A 22 12.36 -1.64 0.35
N THR A 23 11.78 -0.47 0.35
CA THR A 23 12.40 0.72 0.95
C THR A 23 12.60 0.52 2.46
N LYS A 24 13.80 0.78 2.94
CA LYS A 24 14.15 0.59 4.35
C LYS A 24 14.11 1.87 5.16
N VAL A 25 14.41 3.01 4.54
CA VAL A 25 14.48 4.30 5.22
C VAL A 25 13.55 5.27 4.52
N PHE A 26 12.67 5.89 5.29
CA PHE A 26 11.74 6.90 4.78
C PHE A 26 12.09 8.26 5.36
N ASP A 27 11.77 9.31 4.60
CA ASP A 27 11.91 10.67 5.07
C ASP A 27 10.65 11.02 5.88
N ALA A 28 10.77 11.04 7.19
CA ALA A 28 9.65 11.25 8.11
C ALA A 28 9.04 12.64 7.99
N SER A 29 9.73 13.59 7.35
CA SER A 29 9.22 14.95 7.17
C SER A 29 8.34 15.10 5.94
N ARG A 30 8.23 14.06 5.09
CA ARG A 30 7.46 14.11 3.86
C ARG A 30 6.27 13.17 3.94
N THR A 31 5.15 13.63 3.39
CA THR A 31 3.95 12.82 3.32
C THR A 31 3.45 12.77 1.88
N ILE A 32 2.72 11.72 1.56
CA ILE A 32 2.08 11.59 0.25
C ILE A 32 0.93 12.59 0.19
N PRO A 33 0.86 13.41 -0.87
CA PRO A 33 -0.28 14.32 -1.03
C PRO A 33 -1.61 13.56 -1.06
N ASP A 34 -2.66 14.18 -0.52
CA ASP A 34 -3.96 13.52 -0.42
C ASP A 34 -4.50 13.02 -1.74
N GLU A 35 -4.26 13.77 -2.82
CA GLU A 35 -4.72 13.38 -4.15
C GLU A 35 -4.08 12.08 -4.63
N ILE A 36 -2.78 11.95 -4.39
CA ILE A 36 -2.05 10.74 -4.77
C ILE A 36 -2.45 9.60 -3.85
N TRP A 37 -2.63 9.90 -2.57
CA TRP A 37 -3.05 8.87 -1.62
C TRP A 37 -4.41 8.29 -1.98
N ALA A 38 -5.35 9.13 -2.42
CA ALA A 38 -6.67 8.66 -2.86
C ALA A 38 -6.56 7.63 -3.98
N ASP A 39 -5.66 7.85 -4.93
CA ASP A 39 -5.44 6.90 -6.01
C ASP A 39 -4.82 5.60 -5.51
N LEU A 40 -3.91 5.69 -4.56
CA LEU A 40 -3.29 4.50 -3.96
C LEU A 40 -4.32 3.69 -3.18
N GLU A 41 -5.20 4.34 -2.42
CA GLU A 41 -6.29 3.65 -1.73
C GLU A 41 -7.19 2.92 -2.71
N LYS A 42 -7.52 3.57 -3.82
CA LYS A 42 -8.35 2.96 -4.85
C LYS A 42 -7.69 1.71 -5.43
N SER A 43 -6.37 1.73 -5.55
CA SER A 43 -5.64 0.58 -6.06
C SER A 43 -5.78 -0.64 -5.15
N LEU A 44 -5.89 -0.44 -3.84
CA LEU A 44 -6.13 -1.53 -2.90
C LEU A 44 -7.49 -2.18 -3.14
N VAL A 45 -8.51 -1.35 -3.38
CA VAL A 45 -9.87 -1.85 -3.62
C VAL A 45 -9.96 -2.59 -4.95
N LEU A 46 -9.24 -2.11 -5.96
CA LEU A 46 -9.29 -2.69 -7.31
C LEU A 46 -8.41 -3.92 -7.48
N THR A 47 -7.55 -4.21 -6.52
CA THR A 47 -6.69 -5.40 -6.59
C THR A 47 -7.52 -6.67 -6.49
N PRO A 48 -7.31 -7.65 -7.39
CA PRO A 48 -8.09 -8.89 -7.37
C PRO A 48 -7.77 -9.76 -6.18
N SER A 49 -8.75 -10.56 -5.76
CA SER A 49 -8.59 -11.57 -4.71
C SER A 49 -8.90 -12.94 -5.26
N SER A 50 -8.52 -13.98 -4.53
CA SER A 50 -8.83 -15.35 -4.91
C SER A 50 -10.34 -15.52 -5.00
N PHE A 51 -10.83 -15.99 -6.11
CA PHE A 51 -12.26 -16.16 -6.40
C PHE A 51 -13.09 -14.88 -6.26
N GLY A 52 -12.46 -13.72 -6.22
CA GLY A 52 -13.18 -12.46 -6.08
C GLY A 52 -13.85 -12.26 -4.74
N LEU A 53 -13.47 -13.02 -3.71
CA LEU A 53 -14.12 -12.97 -2.40
C LEU A 53 -13.78 -11.72 -1.60
N GLN A 54 -12.67 -11.07 -1.89
CA GLN A 54 -12.20 -9.87 -1.20
C GLN A 54 -12.29 -10.01 0.33
N PRO A 55 -11.60 -11.00 0.92
CA PRO A 55 -11.73 -11.30 2.34
C PRO A 55 -10.93 -10.38 3.25
N TRP A 56 -10.53 -9.23 2.74
CA TRP A 56 -9.65 -8.33 3.47
C TRP A 56 -10.37 -7.07 3.91
N LYS A 57 -9.76 -6.43 4.87
CA LYS A 57 -10.11 -5.08 5.30
C LYS A 57 -8.81 -4.34 5.48
N PHE A 58 -8.78 -3.07 5.07
CA PHE A 58 -7.59 -2.25 5.19
C PHE A 58 -7.78 -1.22 6.28
N LEU A 59 -6.79 -1.09 7.15
CA LEU A 59 -6.79 -0.08 8.19
C LEU A 59 -5.61 0.85 7.93
N VAL A 60 -5.91 2.12 7.69
CA VAL A 60 -4.88 3.12 7.41
C VAL A 60 -4.60 3.90 8.68
N LEU A 61 -3.35 3.90 9.11
CA LEU A 61 -2.90 4.63 10.29
C LEU A 61 -2.01 5.79 9.87
N THR A 62 -2.42 7.00 10.21
CA THR A 62 -1.66 8.21 9.93
C THR A 62 -1.14 8.87 11.19
N ASP A 63 -1.74 8.60 12.34
CA ASP A 63 -1.31 9.16 13.61
C ASP A 63 0.08 8.63 13.96
N ARG A 64 1.05 9.53 14.04
CA ARG A 64 2.43 9.14 14.30
C ARG A 64 2.61 8.51 15.68
N ALA A 65 1.89 9.00 16.68
CA ALA A 65 2.01 8.46 18.03
C ALA A 65 1.59 6.99 18.09
N GLN A 66 0.48 6.65 17.41
CA GLN A 66 0.04 5.26 17.30
C GLN A 66 1.08 4.40 16.59
N ARG A 67 1.63 4.92 15.49
CA ARG A 67 2.62 4.18 14.71
C ARG A 67 3.92 3.96 15.48
N GLU A 68 4.33 4.95 16.28
CA GLU A 68 5.49 4.79 17.15
C GLU A 68 5.31 3.62 18.12
N GLU A 69 4.12 3.43 18.65
CA GLU A 69 3.84 2.31 19.55
C GLU A 69 3.94 0.96 18.86
N LEU A 70 3.79 0.91 17.55
CA LEU A 70 3.87 -0.33 16.79
C LEU A 70 5.30 -0.70 16.41
N VAL A 71 6.24 0.22 16.52
CA VAL A 71 7.64 -0.05 16.14
C VAL A 71 8.22 -1.24 16.92
N PRO A 72 8.11 -1.29 18.27
CA PRO A 72 8.62 -2.44 19.01
C PRO A 72 7.97 -3.76 18.63
N LEU A 73 6.70 -3.72 18.22
CA LEU A 73 5.96 -4.91 17.81
C LEU A 73 6.28 -5.32 16.38
N SER A 74 6.99 -4.48 15.63
CA SER A 74 7.34 -4.71 14.23
C SER A 74 8.84 -4.88 14.07
N TRP A 75 9.47 -5.59 14.99
CA TRP A 75 10.92 -5.85 15.01
C TRP A 75 11.74 -4.56 15.00
N HIS A 76 11.22 -3.52 15.66
CA HIS A 76 11.86 -2.20 15.74
C HIS A 76 12.12 -1.57 14.38
N GLN A 77 11.28 -1.86 13.39
CA GLN A 77 11.43 -1.28 12.06
C GLN A 77 10.82 0.11 12.02
N ARG A 78 11.67 1.08 11.76
CA ARG A 78 11.26 2.48 11.74
C ARG A 78 10.30 2.82 10.62
N GLN A 79 10.23 2.00 9.56
CA GLN A 79 9.33 2.21 8.43
C GLN A 79 7.88 2.39 8.91
N VAL A 80 7.50 1.69 9.96
CA VAL A 80 6.14 1.73 10.50
C VAL A 80 5.75 3.15 10.94
N ALA A 81 6.69 3.89 11.52
CA ALA A 81 6.44 5.24 12.03
C ALA A 81 6.86 6.33 11.05
N ASP A 82 7.91 6.10 10.26
CA ASP A 82 8.52 7.13 9.44
C ASP A 82 7.90 7.24 8.05
N SER A 83 7.18 6.22 7.59
CA SER A 83 6.47 6.28 6.31
C SER A 83 5.31 7.29 6.38
N SER A 84 4.85 7.73 5.21
CA SER A 84 3.73 8.66 5.14
C SER A 84 2.45 8.05 5.71
N HIS A 85 2.15 6.83 5.35
CA HIS A 85 0.96 6.10 5.77
C HIS A 85 1.35 4.67 6.09
N LEU A 86 0.66 4.09 7.06
CA LEU A 86 0.80 2.66 7.35
C LEU A 86 -0.53 2.00 7.05
N VAL A 87 -0.51 0.96 6.23
CA VAL A 87 -1.70 0.20 5.89
C VAL A 87 -1.60 -1.19 6.52
N LEU A 88 -2.55 -1.51 7.37
CA LEU A 88 -2.66 -2.84 7.95
C LEU A 88 -3.64 -3.66 7.12
N PHE A 89 -3.20 -4.81 6.66
CA PHE A 89 -4.02 -5.73 5.87
C PHE A 89 -4.63 -6.74 6.82
N LEU A 90 -5.95 -6.67 6.97
CA LEU A 90 -6.68 -7.55 7.87
C LEU A 90 -7.45 -8.56 7.06
N ALA A 91 -7.45 -9.80 7.50
CA ALA A 91 -8.23 -10.86 6.88
C ALA A 91 -9.50 -11.08 7.67
N ARG A 92 -10.63 -11.28 6.98
CA ARG A 92 -11.89 -11.60 7.64
C ARG A 92 -11.85 -13.04 8.12
N ARG A 93 -12.27 -13.26 9.33
CA ARG A 93 -12.31 -14.61 9.89
C ARG A 93 -13.49 -15.42 9.35
N ALA A 94 -14.57 -14.72 8.98
CA ALA A 94 -15.74 -15.36 8.40
C ALA A 94 -16.24 -14.52 7.23
N LEU A 95 -16.51 -15.18 6.10
CA LEU A 95 -17.05 -14.54 4.92
C LEU A 95 -18.57 -14.63 4.98
N GLN A 96 -19.24 -13.48 4.99
CA GLN A 96 -20.70 -13.43 5.05
C GLN A 96 -21.22 -12.47 4.01
#